data_7258f70c8dde8d98b1f4cdbdae579ea8
#
_entry.id   7258f70c8dde8d98b1f4cdbdae579ea8
#
_cell.length_a   1.000
_cell.length_b   1.000
_cell.length_c   1.000
_cell.angle_alpha   90.00
_cell.angle_beta   90.00
_cell.angle_gamma   90.00
#
_symmetry.space_group_name_H-M   'P 1'
#
loop_
_entity.id
_entity.type
_entity.pdbx_description
1 polymer ?
#
loop_
_entity_poly.entity_id
_entity_poly.type
_entity_poly.pdbx_seq_one_letter_code
_entity_poly.pdbx_strand_id
1 'polypeptide(L)'
;MRFISLACAFLLLVGIPVGAAPAEDVRLTVSRLVLAYPQATEDIYCGTVPAQEITWQSENPAVIEVADGVVTAVAPGETEITASWNGQVSTCAVSCLTGSQEEFQNFYSPERHQPMRTPVDPQPGACHFYDDAGFIGDSVTYQLLFTQGREEAIGSPVPLFRRSASVKGFTDYSWNVMFRGAEWKIEEAVAASGVNKVFIMLGANDLGVRSPAETFDNFQTMIDRIREKAPEVEIYIESVLPSGLAQKSQDTAAYNELLRQYASDNQFHFVEVAKYFEAPDGCMPNSYSADGDAHLTETGIRCWFQVLQNYAQSQQE
;
A
#
# COMPACT_ATOMS: atom_id res chain seq x y z
N MET A 1 -1.40 -67.13 43.25
CA MET A 1 -0.68 -66.81 42.01
C MET A 1 -1.68 -66.14 41.08
N ARG A 2 -1.65 -64.81 40.98
CA ARG A 2 -2.44 -64.04 40.02
C ARG A 2 -1.46 -63.35 39.04
N PHE A 3 -1.55 -63.71 37.79
CA PHE A 3 -0.81 -63.08 36.72
C PHE A 3 -1.49 -61.77 36.33
N ILE A 4 -0.73 -60.67 36.44
CA ILE A 4 -1.14 -59.34 35.93
C ILE A 4 -0.57 -59.23 34.52
N SER A 5 -1.44 -59.14 33.54
CA SER A 5 -1.10 -58.87 32.14
C SER A 5 -0.90 -57.38 31.95
N LEU A 6 0.29 -56.99 31.56
CA LEU A 6 0.62 -55.60 31.20
C LEU A 6 0.31 -55.41 29.70
N ALA A 7 -0.75 -54.66 29.41
CA ALA A 7 -1.09 -54.23 28.05
C ALA A 7 -0.25 -52.98 27.71
N CYS A 8 0.72 -53.11 26.80
CA CYS A 8 1.41 -51.99 26.18
C CYS A 8 0.50 -51.30 25.16
N ALA A 9 0.04 -50.12 25.48
CA ALA A 9 -0.64 -49.28 24.52
C ALA A 9 0.42 -48.61 23.64
N PHE A 10 0.46 -48.99 22.37
CA PHE A 10 1.20 -48.28 21.34
C PHE A 10 0.45 -47.01 20.96
N LEU A 11 0.95 -45.85 21.36
CA LEU A 11 0.48 -44.55 20.89
C LEU A 11 1.02 -44.34 19.46
N LEU A 12 0.16 -44.50 18.48
CA LEU A 12 0.44 -44.04 17.11
C LEU A 12 0.43 -42.51 17.10
N LEU A 13 1.61 -41.90 17.10
CA LEU A 13 1.76 -40.50 16.74
C LEU A 13 1.44 -40.38 15.23
N VAL A 14 0.21 -39.97 14.92
CA VAL A 14 -0.14 -39.47 13.61
C VAL A 14 0.60 -38.15 13.43
N GLY A 15 1.69 -38.16 12.67
CA GLY A 15 2.37 -36.94 12.28
C GLY A 15 1.39 -36.06 11.51
N ILE A 16 1.07 -34.90 12.06
CA ILE A 16 0.40 -33.82 11.35
C ILE A 16 1.39 -33.45 10.22
N PRO A 17 0.99 -33.45 8.94
CA PRO A 17 1.84 -32.93 7.92
C PRO A 17 2.13 -31.48 8.25
N VAL A 18 3.40 -31.15 8.47
CA VAL A 18 3.86 -29.76 8.47
C VAL A 18 3.44 -29.24 7.10
N GLY A 19 2.53 -28.28 7.08
CA GLY A 19 2.14 -27.62 5.83
C GLY A 19 3.40 -27.20 5.10
N ALA A 20 3.46 -27.47 3.81
CA ALA A 20 4.54 -26.98 2.97
C ALA A 20 4.66 -25.46 3.23
N ALA A 21 5.87 -24.98 3.43
CA ALA A 21 6.09 -23.53 3.44
C ALA A 21 5.47 -22.97 2.16
N PRO A 22 4.81 -21.80 2.23
CA PRO A 22 4.26 -21.17 1.04
C PRO A 22 5.34 -21.13 -0.04
N ALA A 23 4.98 -21.41 -1.26
CA ALA A 23 5.91 -21.38 -2.38
C ALA A 23 6.33 -19.90 -2.54
N GLU A 24 7.59 -19.59 -2.24
CA GLU A 24 8.14 -18.27 -2.53
C GLU A 24 7.95 -17.98 -4.01
N ASP A 25 7.19 -16.94 -4.34
CA ASP A 25 6.81 -16.57 -5.71
C ASP A 25 7.56 -15.31 -6.14
N VAL A 26 8.19 -15.37 -7.31
CA VAL A 26 8.78 -14.20 -7.97
C VAL A 26 7.69 -13.46 -8.72
N ARG A 27 7.01 -12.58 -8.03
CA ARG A 27 6.00 -11.73 -8.63
C ARG A 27 6.32 -10.26 -8.41
N LEU A 28 6.58 -9.55 -9.50
CA LEU A 28 6.73 -8.10 -9.43
C LEU A 28 5.41 -7.46 -8.99
N THR A 29 5.50 -6.42 -8.17
CA THR A 29 4.33 -5.63 -7.73
C THR A 29 3.88 -4.61 -8.78
N VAL A 30 4.72 -4.40 -9.81
CA VAL A 30 4.53 -3.39 -10.86
C VAL A 30 4.59 -4.07 -12.23
N SER A 31 3.57 -3.90 -13.05
CA SER A 31 3.54 -4.38 -14.44
C SER A 31 4.09 -3.36 -15.43
N ARG A 32 4.06 -2.07 -15.07
CA ARG A 32 4.59 -0.97 -15.87
C ARG A 32 5.21 0.09 -14.98
N LEU A 33 6.39 0.60 -15.39
CA LEU A 33 7.10 1.68 -14.73
C LEU A 33 7.46 2.77 -15.75
N VAL A 34 7.26 4.02 -15.38
CA VAL A 34 7.61 5.18 -16.21
C VAL A 34 8.62 6.04 -15.47
N LEU A 35 9.79 6.24 -16.05
CA LEU A 35 10.84 7.11 -15.55
C LEU A 35 10.86 8.39 -16.37
N ALA A 36 11.10 9.52 -15.71
CA ALA A 36 10.98 10.84 -16.36
C ALA A 36 12.11 11.13 -17.36
N TYR A 37 13.36 10.91 -16.94
CA TYR A 37 14.58 11.23 -17.71
C TYR A 37 15.76 10.40 -17.21
N PRO A 38 16.92 10.38 -17.91
CA PRO A 38 18.11 9.65 -17.49
C PRO A 38 18.56 10.00 -16.06
N GLN A 39 19.08 8.99 -15.35
CA GLN A 39 19.46 8.98 -13.94
C GLN A 39 18.28 8.97 -12.95
N ALA A 40 17.02 9.06 -13.40
CA ALA A 40 15.89 8.72 -12.55
C ALA A 40 15.97 7.23 -12.13
N THR A 41 15.74 6.95 -10.87
CA THR A 41 15.78 5.60 -10.31
C THR A 41 14.48 5.30 -9.57
N GLU A 42 14.07 4.05 -9.63
CA GLU A 42 12.93 3.53 -8.87
C GLU A 42 13.19 2.13 -8.35
N ASP A 43 12.75 1.86 -7.13
CA ASP A 43 12.80 0.52 -6.56
C ASP A 43 11.58 -0.28 -6.99
N ILE A 44 11.80 -1.53 -7.37
CA ILE A 44 10.71 -2.50 -7.59
C ILE A 44 10.95 -3.74 -6.72
N TYR A 45 9.86 -4.25 -6.19
CA TYR A 45 9.87 -5.37 -5.26
C TYR A 45 9.26 -6.61 -5.90
N CYS A 46 9.71 -7.78 -5.46
CA CYS A 46 9.34 -9.07 -6.00
C CYS A 46 8.88 -9.98 -4.85
N GLY A 47 7.61 -9.87 -4.48
CA GLY A 47 7.04 -10.69 -3.41
C GLY A 47 7.85 -10.59 -2.09
N THR A 48 8.11 -11.75 -1.48
CA THR A 48 8.89 -11.89 -0.25
C THR A 48 10.38 -12.20 -0.49
N VAL A 49 10.78 -12.38 -1.76
CA VAL A 49 12.17 -12.74 -2.10
C VAL A 49 13.06 -11.50 -2.05
N PRO A 50 14.18 -11.54 -1.30
CA PRO A 50 15.13 -10.44 -1.28
C PRO A 50 15.65 -10.11 -2.68
N ALA A 51 15.71 -8.83 -3.04
CA ALA A 51 16.10 -8.40 -4.38
C ALA A 51 17.50 -8.91 -4.81
N GLN A 52 18.42 -9.14 -3.85
CA GLN A 52 19.77 -9.66 -4.06
C GLN A 52 19.78 -11.15 -4.44
N GLU A 53 18.72 -11.90 -4.16
CA GLU A 53 18.58 -13.32 -4.53
C GLU A 53 17.95 -13.51 -5.92
N ILE A 54 17.40 -12.43 -6.48
CA ILE A 54 16.74 -12.41 -7.77
C ILE A 54 17.73 -12.11 -8.89
N THR A 55 17.63 -12.84 -9.99
CA THR A 55 18.36 -12.51 -11.21
C THR A 55 17.57 -11.48 -12.00
N TRP A 56 18.12 -10.27 -12.08
CA TRP A 56 17.55 -9.15 -12.81
C TRP A 56 18.17 -9.02 -14.20
N GLN A 57 17.35 -8.73 -15.18
CA GLN A 57 17.80 -8.51 -16.56
C GLN A 57 16.96 -7.43 -17.23
N SER A 58 17.61 -6.53 -17.95
CA SER A 58 16.96 -5.61 -18.91
C SER A 58 17.18 -6.13 -20.33
N GLU A 59 16.16 -6.10 -21.16
CA GLU A 59 16.30 -6.42 -22.58
C GLU A 59 17.14 -5.38 -23.34
N ASN A 60 17.15 -4.12 -22.86
CA ASN A 60 17.95 -3.07 -23.43
C ASN A 60 18.63 -2.19 -22.36
N PRO A 61 19.81 -2.60 -21.84
CA PRO A 61 20.53 -1.83 -20.82
C PRO A 61 20.97 -0.43 -21.26
N ALA A 62 20.99 -0.15 -22.56
CA ALA A 62 21.27 1.21 -23.05
C ALA A 62 20.09 2.19 -22.84
N VAL A 63 18.90 1.68 -22.53
CA VAL A 63 17.70 2.47 -22.22
C VAL A 63 17.42 2.41 -20.71
N ILE A 64 17.41 1.21 -20.14
CA ILE A 64 17.14 0.97 -18.72
C ILE A 64 18.14 -0.05 -18.17
N GLU A 65 18.78 0.26 -17.06
CA GLU A 65 19.53 -0.69 -16.26
C GLU A 65 18.69 -1.15 -15.05
N VAL A 66 18.92 -2.39 -14.60
CA VAL A 66 18.31 -2.92 -13.36
C VAL A 66 19.35 -3.72 -12.59
N ALA A 67 19.45 -3.46 -11.30
CA ALA A 67 20.31 -4.20 -10.37
C ALA A 67 19.70 -4.21 -8.98
N ASP A 68 19.63 -5.37 -8.34
CA ASP A 68 19.12 -5.55 -6.97
C ASP A 68 17.74 -4.90 -6.72
N GLY A 69 16.87 -4.91 -7.74
CA GLY A 69 15.55 -4.29 -7.70
C GLY A 69 15.53 -2.79 -7.98
N VAL A 70 16.69 -2.13 -8.15
CA VAL A 70 16.77 -0.72 -8.53
C VAL A 70 16.77 -0.60 -10.04
N VAL A 71 15.79 0.08 -10.60
CA VAL A 71 15.64 0.37 -12.03
C VAL A 71 16.14 1.77 -12.29
N THR A 72 17.09 1.92 -13.21
CA THR A 72 17.74 3.19 -13.55
C THR A 72 17.53 3.54 -15.01
N ALA A 73 17.00 4.73 -15.29
CA ALA A 73 16.92 5.25 -16.64
C ALA A 73 18.31 5.67 -17.17
N VAL A 74 18.66 5.21 -18.38
CA VAL A 74 19.93 5.53 -19.06
C VAL A 74 19.68 6.47 -20.23
N ALA A 75 18.66 6.21 -21.04
CA ALA A 75 18.30 7.01 -22.21
C ALA A 75 16.80 6.91 -22.49
N PRO A 76 16.22 7.86 -23.24
CA PRO A 76 14.82 7.77 -23.66
C PRO A 76 14.53 6.51 -24.46
N GLY A 77 13.37 5.91 -24.23
CA GLY A 77 12.92 4.71 -24.92
C GLY A 77 12.09 3.79 -24.03
N GLU A 78 11.79 2.63 -24.56
CA GLU A 78 11.01 1.58 -23.87
C GLU A 78 11.77 0.27 -23.92
N THR A 79 11.64 -0.53 -22.85
CA THR A 79 12.21 -1.86 -22.76
C THR A 79 11.41 -2.70 -21.74
N GLU A 80 11.72 -3.98 -21.65
CA GLU A 80 11.21 -4.85 -20.60
C GLU A 80 12.35 -5.22 -19.65
N ILE A 81 12.05 -5.28 -18.37
CA ILE A 81 12.91 -5.89 -17.35
C ILE A 81 12.29 -7.20 -16.88
N THR A 82 13.16 -8.13 -16.54
CA THR A 82 12.80 -9.47 -16.06
C THR A 82 13.41 -9.71 -14.69
N ALA A 83 12.60 -10.22 -13.78
CA ALA A 83 13.01 -10.79 -12.51
C ALA A 83 12.85 -12.30 -12.57
N SER A 84 13.89 -13.07 -12.25
CA SER A 84 13.82 -14.53 -12.25
C SER A 84 14.46 -15.13 -10.99
N TRP A 85 13.80 -16.16 -10.44
CA TRP A 85 14.24 -16.88 -9.26
C TRP A 85 13.62 -18.28 -9.24
N ASN A 86 14.42 -19.31 -8.96
CA ASN A 86 13.98 -20.70 -8.88
C ASN A 86 13.12 -21.18 -10.08
N GLY A 87 13.40 -20.67 -11.28
CA GLY A 87 12.68 -21.04 -12.50
C GLY A 87 11.37 -20.28 -12.73
N GLN A 88 10.95 -19.46 -11.82
CA GLN A 88 9.85 -18.51 -12.00
C GLN A 88 10.35 -17.24 -12.67
N VAL A 89 9.48 -16.54 -13.40
CA VAL A 89 9.81 -15.33 -14.15
C VAL A 89 8.65 -14.34 -14.05
N SER A 90 8.99 -13.07 -13.77
CA SER A 90 8.05 -11.96 -13.81
C SER A 90 8.65 -10.80 -14.60
N THR A 91 7.83 -10.07 -15.35
CA THR A 91 8.29 -8.99 -16.22
C THR A 91 7.59 -7.68 -15.90
N CYS A 92 8.28 -6.57 -16.20
CA CYS A 92 7.74 -5.22 -16.10
C CYS A 92 8.17 -4.41 -17.33
N ALA A 93 7.21 -3.79 -18.00
CA ALA A 93 7.49 -2.83 -19.06
C ALA A 93 8.02 -1.52 -18.45
N VAL A 94 9.15 -1.01 -18.94
CA VAL A 94 9.75 0.22 -18.43
C VAL A 94 9.98 1.20 -19.56
N SER A 95 9.65 2.47 -19.33
CA SER A 95 9.90 3.56 -20.27
C SER A 95 10.62 4.73 -19.61
N CYS A 96 11.56 5.36 -20.36
CA CYS A 96 12.14 6.66 -20.04
C CYS A 96 11.58 7.69 -21.03
N LEU A 97 10.92 8.76 -20.52
CA LEU A 97 10.10 9.65 -21.35
C LEU A 97 10.91 10.63 -22.18
N THR A 98 11.95 11.25 -21.61
CA THR A 98 12.73 12.34 -22.23
C THR A 98 14.22 12.15 -22.00
N GLY A 99 15.06 12.91 -22.74
CA GLY A 99 16.50 12.84 -22.63
C GLY A 99 17.09 13.66 -21.48
N SER A 100 16.32 14.56 -20.88
CA SER A 100 16.79 15.43 -19.80
C SER A 100 15.64 15.94 -18.95
N GLN A 101 15.98 16.48 -17.76
CA GLN A 101 15.01 17.14 -16.89
C GLN A 101 14.37 18.37 -17.55
N GLU A 102 15.13 19.14 -18.33
CA GLU A 102 14.62 20.31 -19.05
C GLU A 102 13.62 19.91 -20.14
N GLU A 103 13.94 18.87 -20.92
CA GLU A 103 13.01 18.30 -21.91
C GLU A 103 11.75 17.78 -21.25
N PHE A 104 11.88 17.12 -20.09
CA PHE A 104 10.74 16.63 -19.34
C PHE A 104 9.84 17.78 -18.87
N GLN A 105 10.37 18.86 -18.33
CA GLN A 105 9.58 20.03 -17.92
C GLN A 105 8.81 20.66 -19.09
N ASN A 106 9.39 20.66 -20.31
CA ASN A 106 8.73 21.15 -21.51
C ASN A 106 7.74 20.14 -22.13
N PHE A 107 8.01 18.86 -21.95
CA PHE A 107 7.14 17.76 -22.43
C PHE A 107 5.89 17.59 -21.55
N TYR A 108 6.05 17.84 -20.26
CA TYR A 108 5.07 17.52 -19.27
C TYR A 108 3.87 18.47 -19.33
N SER A 109 2.68 17.93 -19.57
CA SER A 109 1.42 18.67 -19.56
C SER A 109 0.36 17.86 -18.82
N PRO A 110 -0.67 18.50 -18.23
CA PRO A 110 -1.77 17.79 -17.55
C PRO A 110 -2.43 16.69 -18.39
N GLU A 111 -2.51 16.86 -19.70
CA GLU A 111 -3.10 15.88 -20.62
C GLU A 111 -2.24 14.63 -20.81
N ARG A 112 -0.96 14.70 -20.43
CA ARG A 112 0.00 13.59 -20.51
C ARG A 112 0.28 12.97 -19.16
N HIS A 113 -0.39 13.46 -18.11
CA HIS A 113 -0.29 12.90 -16.78
C HIS A 113 -0.75 11.45 -16.76
N GLN A 114 0.13 10.54 -16.45
CA GLN A 114 -0.20 9.16 -16.17
C GLN A 114 0.62 8.69 -14.98
N PRO A 115 0.15 7.69 -14.23
CA PRO A 115 0.89 7.18 -13.09
C PRO A 115 2.22 6.60 -13.54
N MET A 116 3.26 6.79 -12.74
CA MET A 116 4.59 6.20 -12.99
C MET A 116 4.55 4.66 -12.85
N ARG A 117 3.65 4.15 -12.03
CA ARG A 117 3.51 2.71 -11.75
C ARG A 117 2.11 2.23 -12.05
N THR A 118 2.01 1.07 -12.66
CA THR A 118 0.75 0.34 -12.80
C THR A 118 0.88 -0.95 -11.99
N PRO A 119 -0.03 -1.24 -11.06
CA PRO A 119 0.01 -2.50 -10.31
C PRO A 119 -0.21 -3.69 -11.26
N VAL A 120 0.28 -4.85 -10.85
CA VAL A 120 -0.06 -6.10 -11.55
C VAL A 120 -1.52 -6.46 -11.31
N ASP A 121 -2.11 -7.22 -12.23
CA ASP A 121 -3.45 -7.77 -11.99
C ASP A 121 -3.38 -8.78 -10.84
N PRO A 122 -4.27 -8.66 -9.84
CA PRO A 122 -4.31 -9.61 -8.73
C PRO A 122 -4.69 -11.01 -9.22
N GLN A 123 -4.27 -12.05 -8.48
CA GLN A 123 -4.74 -13.40 -8.75
C GLN A 123 -6.25 -13.48 -8.53
N PRO A 124 -6.98 -14.24 -9.38
CA PRO A 124 -8.42 -14.40 -9.20
C PRO A 124 -8.74 -15.07 -7.85
N GLY A 125 -9.77 -14.59 -7.17
CA GLY A 125 -10.26 -15.14 -5.92
C GLY A 125 -10.84 -14.06 -5.02
N ALA A 126 -11.70 -14.45 -4.09
CA ALA A 126 -12.21 -13.53 -3.07
C ALA A 126 -11.09 -13.18 -2.08
N CYS A 127 -10.97 -11.91 -1.76
CA CYS A 127 -10.00 -11.44 -0.76
C CYS A 127 -10.66 -11.40 0.62
N HIS A 128 -10.27 -12.31 1.52
CA HIS A 128 -10.75 -12.37 2.90
C HIS A 128 -9.78 -11.76 3.91
N PHE A 129 -8.64 -11.28 3.46
CA PHE A 129 -7.60 -10.72 4.33
C PHE A 129 -8.07 -9.53 5.15
N TYR A 130 -9.04 -8.76 4.65
CA TYR A 130 -9.55 -7.56 5.28
C TYR A 130 -10.86 -7.75 6.04
N ASP A 131 -11.44 -8.96 6.10
CA ASP A 131 -12.74 -9.19 6.75
C ASP A 131 -12.73 -8.93 8.27
N ASP A 132 -11.56 -9.05 8.90
CA ASP A 132 -11.34 -8.73 10.31
C ASP A 132 -10.60 -7.40 10.53
N ALA A 133 -10.55 -6.55 9.50
CA ALA A 133 -9.87 -5.27 9.55
C ALA A 133 -10.84 -4.09 9.72
N GLY A 134 -10.39 -3.05 10.44
CA GLY A 134 -11.01 -1.73 10.45
C GLY A 134 -10.30 -0.78 9.50
N PHE A 135 -11.03 -0.07 8.64
CA PHE A 135 -10.47 0.96 7.76
C PHE A 135 -10.73 2.35 8.35
N ILE A 136 -9.67 3.01 8.76
CA ILE A 136 -9.69 4.35 9.36
C ILE A 136 -9.27 5.38 8.31
N GLY A 137 -10.11 6.39 8.09
CA GLY A 137 -9.80 7.41 7.12
C GLY A 137 -10.84 8.51 6.98
N ASP A 138 -10.79 9.20 5.85
CA ASP A 138 -11.64 10.34 5.52
C ASP A 138 -12.58 10.06 4.34
N SER A 139 -12.88 11.08 3.51
CA SER A 139 -13.74 10.94 2.34
C SER A 139 -13.15 10.05 1.25
N VAL A 140 -11.83 9.90 1.18
CA VAL A 140 -11.16 9.03 0.22
C VAL A 140 -11.34 7.56 0.63
N THR A 141 -11.16 7.25 1.91
CA THR A 141 -11.50 5.93 2.47
C THR A 141 -12.99 5.60 2.32
N TYR A 142 -13.88 6.61 2.46
CA TYR A 142 -15.29 6.42 2.15
C TYR A 142 -15.51 6.00 0.69
N GLN A 143 -14.84 6.64 -0.27
CA GLN A 143 -14.95 6.25 -1.68
C GLN A 143 -14.53 4.78 -1.89
N LEU A 144 -13.40 4.36 -1.31
CA LEU A 144 -12.93 2.97 -1.38
C LEU A 144 -13.98 1.99 -0.87
N LEU A 145 -14.50 2.23 0.34
CA LEU A 145 -15.39 1.29 1.04
C LEU A 145 -16.79 1.18 0.46
N PHE A 146 -17.26 2.19 -0.29
CA PHE A 146 -18.62 2.24 -0.83
C PHE A 146 -18.69 2.22 -2.37
N THR A 147 -17.58 1.90 -3.03
CA THR A 147 -17.56 1.69 -4.48
C THR A 147 -17.97 0.26 -4.83
N GLN A 148 -18.64 0.12 -5.97
CA GLN A 148 -19.03 -1.18 -6.53
C GLN A 148 -17.76 -2.05 -6.79
N GLY A 149 -17.85 -3.34 -6.46
CA GLY A 149 -16.75 -4.29 -6.59
C GLY A 149 -15.86 -4.40 -5.34
N ARG A 150 -16.14 -3.60 -4.28
CA ARG A 150 -15.39 -3.64 -3.02
C ARG A 150 -15.36 -5.06 -2.39
N GLU A 151 -16.49 -5.76 -2.36
CA GLU A 151 -16.57 -7.08 -1.72
C GLU A 151 -15.66 -8.11 -2.40
N GLU A 152 -15.58 -8.06 -3.72
CA GLU A 152 -14.68 -8.92 -4.50
C GLU A 152 -13.22 -8.55 -4.29
N ALA A 153 -12.95 -7.23 -4.13
CA ALA A 153 -11.60 -6.70 -4.05
C ALA A 153 -10.98 -6.82 -2.65
N ILE A 154 -11.71 -6.42 -1.61
CA ILE A 154 -11.20 -6.32 -0.23
C ILE A 154 -12.15 -6.90 0.82
N GLY A 155 -13.10 -7.76 0.43
CA GLY A 155 -14.01 -8.41 1.38
C GLY A 155 -14.92 -7.43 2.11
N SER A 156 -15.09 -7.60 3.41
CA SER A 156 -16.05 -6.86 4.24
C SER A 156 -15.42 -6.18 5.47
N PRO A 157 -14.44 -5.28 5.29
CA PRO A 157 -13.82 -4.57 6.40
C PRO A 157 -14.81 -3.68 7.15
N VAL A 158 -14.52 -3.42 8.43
CA VAL A 158 -15.31 -2.52 9.28
C VAL A 158 -14.99 -1.06 8.92
N PRO A 159 -16.00 -0.25 8.53
CA PRO A 159 -15.78 1.16 8.21
C PRO A 159 -15.66 2.00 9.50
N LEU A 160 -14.49 2.59 9.71
CA LEU A 160 -14.18 3.49 10.84
C LEU A 160 -13.72 4.86 10.31
N PHE A 161 -14.52 5.47 9.47
CA PHE A 161 -14.18 6.72 8.79
C PHE A 161 -15.08 7.88 9.18
N ARG A 162 -14.60 9.09 8.90
CA ARG A 162 -15.41 10.32 8.90
C ARG A 162 -15.07 11.17 7.67
N ARG A 163 -16.05 11.52 6.84
CA ARG A 163 -15.83 12.42 5.68
C ARG A 163 -15.27 13.75 6.16
N SER A 164 -14.29 14.27 5.45
CA SER A 164 -13.54 15.50 5.79
C SER A 164 -12.75 15.42 7.11
N ALA A 165 -12.57 14.23 7.68
CA ALA A 165 -11.76 14.09 8.88
C ALA A 165 -10.32 14.50 8.64
N SER A 166 -9.74 15.12 9.66
CA SER A 166 -8.31 15.37 9.79
C SER A 166 -7.76 14.58 10.98
N VAL A 167 -6.45 14.30 10.96
CA VAL A 167 -5.77 13.68 12.09
C VAL A 167 -5.92 14.54 13.35
N LYS A 168 -5.74 15.86 13.18
CA LYS A 168 -5.93 16.85 14.26
C LYS A 168 -7.33 16.75 14.84
N GLY A 169 -8.36 16.61 14.01
CA GLY A 169 -9.74 16.54 14.47
C GLY A 169 -10.04 15.30 15.32
N PHE A 170 -9.38 14.17 15.04
CA PHE A 170 -9.49 12.98 15.90
C PHE A 170 -8.72 13.17 17.22
N THR A 171 -7.61 13.88 17.22
CA THR A 171 -6.83 14.09 18.45
C THR A 171 -7.42 15.12 19.39
N ASP A 172 -8.09 16.17 18.90
CA ASP A 172 -8.78 17.15 19.74
C ASP A 172 -10.27 16.85 19.95
N TYR A 173 -10.73 15.71 19.41
CA TYR A 173 -12.11 15.23 19.50
C TYR A 173 -13.17 16.13 18.84
N SER A 174 -12.76 17.00 17.91
CA SER A 174 -13.70 17.73 17.05
C SER A 174 -14.32 16.84 15.99
N TRP A 175 -13.72 15.66 15.72
CA TRP A 175 -14.21 14.61 14.84
C TRP A 175 -14.41 13.29 15.59
N ASN A 176 -15.56 12.67 15.37
CA ASN A 176 -15.90 11.33 15.82
C ASN A 176 -16.28 10.49 14.60
N VAL A 177 -16.14 9.17 14.70
CA VAL A 177 -16.63 8.23 13.68
C VAL A 177 -18.03 7.74 14.02
N MET A 178 -18.84 7.46 12.98
CA MET A 178 -20.11 6.78 13.16
C MET A 178 -19.88 5.27 13.20
N PHE A 179 -20.14 4.64 14.33
CA PHE A 179 -20.01 3.20 14.47
C PHE A 179 -21.23 2.63 15.22
N ARG A 180 -21.87 1.61 14.66
CA ARG A 180 -23.09 0.96 15.22
C ARG A 180 -24.19 1.96 15.58
N GLY A 181 -24.38 3.01 14.77
CA GLY A 181 -25.45 4.00 14.91
C GLY A 181 -25.19 5.09 15.97
N ALA A 182 -23.99 5.17 16.54
CA ALA A 182 -23.58 6.21 17.49
C ALA A 182 -22.28 6.87 17.07
N GLU A 183 -22.01 8.07 17.60
CA GLU A 183 -20.72 8.73 17.47
C GLU A 183 -19.74 8.20 18.52
N TRP A 184 -18.52 7.84 18.08
CA TRP A 184 -17.45 7.28 18.88
C TRP A 184 -16.16 8.03 18.65
N LYS A 185 -15.33 8.18 19.68
CA LYS A 185 -13.92 8.50 19.48
C LYS A 185 -13.26 7.36 18.71
N ILE A 186 -12.25 7.67 17.89
CA ILE A 186 -11.68 6.64 17.01
C ILE A 186 -11.07 5.47 17.80
N GLU A 187 -10.37 5.73 18.89
CA GLU A 187 -9.76 4.72 19.74
C GLU A 187 -10.80 3.82 20.44
N GLU A 188 -11.94 4.40 20.82
CA GLU A 188 -13.05 3.67 21.42
C GLU A 188 -13.79 2.81 20.37
N ALA A 189 -13.96 3.35 19.15
CA ALA A 189 -14.57 2.60 18.05
C ALA A 189 -13.72 1.40 17.63
N VAL A 190 -12.39 1.56 17.54
CA VAL A 190 -11.45 0.45 17.28
C VAL A 190 -11.62 -0.64 18.34
N ALA A 191 -11.54 -0.30 19.63
CA ALA A 191 -11.69 -1.27 20.72
C ALA A 191 -13.06 -1.97 20.71
N ALA A 192 -14.15 -1.23 20.45
CA ALA A 192 -15.50 -1.77 20.42
C ALA A 192 -15.81 -2.58 19.14
N SER A 193 -15.06 -2.39 18.07
CA SER A 193 -15.29 -3.10 16.80
C SER A 193 -14.91 -4.57 16.87
N GLY A 194 -13.88 -4.90 17.66
CA GLY A 194 -13.33 -6.24 17.77
C GLY A 194 -12.50 -6.67 16.57
N VAL A 195 -12.00 -5.71 15.77
CA VAL A 195 -11.10 -5.99 14.65
C VAL A 195 -9.71 -6.39 15.15
N ASN A 196 -9.02 -7.25 14.41
CA ASN A 196 -7.67 -7.68 14.74
C ASN A 196 -6.60 -6.74 14.17
N LYS A 197 -6.94 -5.98 13.14
CA LYS A 197 -6.04 -5.05 12.46
C LYS A 197 -6.77 -3.79 12.01
N VAL A 198 -6.04 -2.69 11.90
CA VAL A 198 -6.55 -1.43 11.35
C VAL A 198 -5.68 -0.92 10.22
N PHE A 199 -6.31 -0.58 9.10
CA PHE A 199 -5.70 0.10 7.96
C PHE A 199 -6.00 1.58 8.05
N ILE A 200 -4.98 2.42 8.01
CA ILE A 200 -5.11 3.85 8.31
C ILE A 200 -4.54 4.69 7.17
N MET A 201 -5.41 5.43 6.48
CA MET A 201 -5.04 6.48 5.53
C MET A 201 -5.66 7.80 5.98
N LEU A 202 -4.86 8.66 6.61
CA LEU A 202 -5.27 9.97 7.12
C LEU A 202 -4.15 11.00 7.00
N GLY A 203 -4.51 12.26 6.80
CA GLY A 203 -3.61 13.38 6.71
C GLY A 203 -3.90 14.32 5.53
N ALA A 204 -4.59 13.83 4.49
CA ALA A 204 -4.88 14.64 3.30
C ALA A 204 -5.64 15.96 3.61
N ASN A 205 -6.48 15.97 4.64
CA ASN A 205 -7.21 17.17 5.09
C ASN A 205 -6.42 18.05 6.09
N ASP A 206 -5.30 17.58 6.58
CA ASP A 206 -4.38 18.37 7.42
C ASP A 206 -3.35 19.09 6.55
N LEU A 207 -2.78 18.38 5.56
CA LEU A 207 -1.76 18.90 4.66
C LEU A 207 -2.30 20.04 3.78
N GLY A 208 -1.49 21.08 3.61
CA GLY A 208 -1.89 22.34 3.00
C GLY A 208 -2.45 23.37 4.00
N VAL A 209 -2.80 22.92 5.22
CA VAL A 209 -3.22 23.80 6.35
C VAL A 209 -2.22 23.71 7.51
N ARG A 210 -1.62 22.53 7.67
CA ARG A 210 -0.57 22.22 8.67
C ARG A 210 0.66 21.68 7.96
N SER A 211 1.80 21.82 8.63
CA SER A 211 3.03 21.20 8.15
C SER A 211 2.96 19.65 8.24
N PRO A 212 3.75 18.92 7.44
CA PRO A 212 3.90 17.49 7.58
C PRO A 212 4.26 17.05 9.00
N ALA A 213 5.16 17.78 9.68
CA ALA A 213 5.58 17.47 11.04
C ALA A 213 4.43 17.61 12.05
N GLU A 214 3.67 18.71 12.01
CA GLU A 214 2.50 18.89 12.90
C GLU A 214 1.41 17.85 12.65
N THR A 215 1.19 17.46 11.40
CA THR A 215 0.25 16.39 11.03
C THR A 215 0.73 15.07 11.61
N PHE A 216 2.02 14.80 11.52
CA PHE A 216 2.65 13.59 12.04
C PHE A 216 2.59 13.50 13.58
N ASP A 217 2.85 14.58 14.32
CA ASP A 217 2.73 14.61 15.78
C ASP A 217 1.31 14.24 16.24
N ASN A 218 0.29 14.74 15.51
CA ASN A 218 -1.10 14.36 15.76
C ASN A 218 -1.37 12.89 15.41
N PHE A 219 -0.77 12.38 14.33
CA PHE A 219 -0.92 10.97 13.93
C PHE A 219 -0.35 10.04 15.00
N GLN A 220 0.84 10.32 15.51
CA GLN A 220 1.43 9.55 16.62
C GLN A 220 0.52 9.55 17.85
N THR A 221 -0.02 10.74 18.23
CA THR A 221 -0.96 10.85 19.35
C THR A 221 -2.22 9.99 19.15
N MET A 222 -2.74 9.94 17.94
CA MET A 222 -3.89 9.09 17.60
C MET A 222 -3.55 7.59 17.73
N ILE A 223 -2.41 7.18 17.19
CA ILE A 223 -1.94 5.78 17.27
C ILE A 223 -1.72 5.36 18.73
N ASP A 224 -1.10 6.20 19.54
CA ASP A 224 -0.86 5.90 20.96
C ASP A 224 -2.17 5.65 21.72
N ARG A 225 -3.22 6.44 21.45
CA ARG A 225 -4.55 6.25 22.04
C ARG A 225 -5.23 4.96 21.55
N ILE A 226 -5.11 4.64 20.26
CA ILE A 226 -5.63 3.37 19.72
C ILE A 226 -4.94 2.21 20.43
N ARG A 227 -3.62 2.24 20.56
CA ARG A 227 -2.85 1.19 21.23
C ARG A 227 -3.14 1.08 22.73
N GLU A 228 -3.43 2.20 23.41
CA GLU A 228 -3.88 2.18 24.80
C GLU A 228 -5.23 1.44 24.98
N LYS A 229 -6.16 1.64 24.05
CA LYS A 229 -7.52 1.06 24.12
C LYS A 229 -7.63 -0.33 23.48
N ALA A 230 -6.81 -0.62 22.50
CA ALA A 230 -6.79 -1.87 21.75
C ALA A 230 -5.33 -2.35 21.57
N PRO A 231 -4.64 -2.80 22.62
CA PRO A 231 -3.21 -3.10 22.60
C PRO A 231 -2.83 -4.26 21.68
N GLU A 232 -3.75 -5.16 21.37
CA GLU A 232 -3.52 -6.33 20.52
C GLU A 232 -3.81 -6.06 19.03
N VAL A 233 -4.32 -4.86 18.69
CA VAL A 233 -4.64 -4.55 17.29
C VAL A 233 -3.36 -4.31 16.49
N GLU A 234 -3.24 -4.96 15.35
CA GLU A 234 -2.15 -4.73 14.41
C GLU A 234 -2.37 -3.42 13.63
N ILE A 235 -1.32 -2.62 13.51
CA ILE A 235 -1.37 -1.32 12.85
C ILE A 235 -0.79 -1.44 11.44
N TYR A 236 -1.61 -1.10 10.44
CA TYR A 236 -1.24 -0.99 9.02
C TYR A 236 -1.40 0.47 8.61
N ILE A 237 -0.31 1.12 8.28
CA ILE A 237 -0.28 2.51 7.83
C ILE A 237 -0.23 2.52 6.30
N GLU A 238 -1.27 3.05 5.67
CA GLU A 238 -1.26 3.27 4.23
C GLU A 238 -0.63 4.63 3.92
N SER A 239 0.24 4.71 2.92
CA SER A 239 0.74 6.00 2.44
C SER A 239 -0.41 6.85 1.90
N VAL A 240 -0.46 8.11 2.31
CA VAL A 240 -1.50 9.07 1.87
C VAL A 240 -1.30 9.39 0.40
N LEU A 241 -2.39 9.39 -0.37
CA LEU A 241 -2.37 9.63 -1.81
C LEU A 241 -1.85 11.04 -2.13
N PRO A 242 -1.07 11.21 -3.21
CA PRO A 242 -0.65 12.52 -3.65
C PRO A 242 -1.86 13.39 -4.03
N SER A 243 -1.69 14.69 -3.99
CA SER A 243 -2.68 15.65 -4.48
C SER A 243 -2.43 15.98 -5.96
N GLY A 244 -3.46 16.41 -6.69
CA GLY A 244 -3.29 17.09 -7.97
C GLY A 244 -2.65 18.49 -7.85
N LEU A 245 -2.55 19.02 -6.62
CA LEU A 245 -1.93 20.32 -6.32
C LEU A 245 -0.47 20.14 -5.89
N ALA A 246 0.46 20.68 -6.65
CA ALA A 246 1.90 20.42 -6.52
C ALA A 246 2.44 20.65 -5.09
N GLN A 247 2.12 21.78 -4.44
CA GLN A 247 2.61 22.07 -3.08
C GLN A 247 2.05 21.05 -2.07
N LYS A 248 0.78 20.73 -2.15
CA LYS A 248 0.14 19.76 -1.26
C LYS A 248 0.71 18.35 -1.49
N SER A 249 1.02 18.02 -2.75
CA SER A 249 1.66 16.74 -3.07
C SER A 249 3.07 16.61 -2.49
N GLN A 250 3.86 17.69 -2.53
CA GLN A 250 5.17 17.72 -1.86
C GLN A 250 5.06 17.55 -0.34
N ASP A 251 4.10 18.22 0.29
CA ASP A 251 3.83 18.06 1.71
C ASP A 251 3.37 16.63 2.04
N THR A 252 2.57 16.02 1.15
CA THR A 252 2.13 14.62 1.28
C THR A 252 3.31 13.65 1.18
N ALA A 253 4.22 13.85 0.23
CA ALA A 253 5.43 13.02 0.10
C ALA A 253 6.32 13.11 1.35
N ALA A 254 6.53 14.32 1.89
CA ALA A 254 7.26 14.52 3.14
C ALA A 254 6.58 13.85 4.34
N TYR A 255 5.25 13.89 4.41
CA TYR A 255 4.48 13.23 5.46
C TYR A 255 4.55 11.69 5.33
N ASN A 256 4.44 11.15 4.13
CA ASN A 256 4.56 9.72 3.88
C ASN A 256 5.93 9.16 4.30
N GLU A 257 6.99 9.94 4.15
CA GLU A 257 8.32 9.55 4.63
C GLU A 257 8.36 9.44 6.15
N LEU A 258 7.76 10.40 6.88
CA LEU A 258 7.62 10.32 8.34
C LEU A 258 6.79 9.10 8.77
N LEU A 259 5.70 8.80 8.06
CA LEU A 259 4.87 7.62 8.34
C LEU A 259 5.63 6.32 8.09
N ARG A 260 6.41 6.24 7.02
CA ARG A 260 7.22 5.04 6.69
C ARG A 260 8.28 4.78 7.75
N GLN A 261 9.01 5.82 8.15
CA GLN A 261 10.00 5.71 9.21
C GLN A 261 9.35 5.30 10.54
N TYR A 262 8.21 5.90 10.88
CA TYR A 262 7.48 5.56 12.11
C TYR A 262 6.98 4.11 12.12
N ALA A 263 6.49 3.62 10.98
CA ALA A 263 6.09 2.22 10.84
C ALA A 263 7.29 1.28 11.07
N SER A 264 8.43 1.59 10.47
CA SER A 264 9.68 0.84 10.64
C SER A 264 10.14 0.82 12.10
N ASP A 265 10.19 1.97 12.75
CA ASP A 265 10.68 2.11 14.14
C ASP A 265 9.79 1.40 15.16
N ASN A 266 8.49 1.26 14.88
CA ASN A 266 7.51 0.64 15.76
C ASN A 266 7.10 -0.77 15.33
N GLN A 267 7.69 -1.32 14.28
CA GLN A 267 7.34 -2.63 13.70
C GLN A 267 5.86 -2.71 13.27
N PHE A 268 5.31 -1.60 12.78
CA PHE A 268 4.01 -1.54 12.12
C PHE A 268 4.15 -1.91 10.65
N HIS A 269 3.06 -2.32 10.04
CA HIS A 269 3.02 -2.56 8.61
C HIS A 269 2.88 -1.23 7.86
N PHE A 270 3.65 -1.07 6.78
CA PHE A 270 3.51 0.07 5.88
C PHE A 270 3.03 -0.41 4.51
N VAL A 271 1.91 0.12 4.04
CA VAL A 271 1.30 -0.22 2.76
C VAL A 271 1.55 0.91 1.77
N GLU A 272 2.42 0.68 0.81
CA GLU A 272 2.87 1.69 -0.16
C GLU A 272 1.83 1.89 -1.27
N VAL A 273 0.76 2.62 -1.00
CA VAL A 273 -0.30 2.91 -1.97
C VAL A 273 0.07 4.09 -2.86
N ALA A 274 0.62 5.18 -2.28
CA ALA A 274 0.84 6.45 -2.96
C ALA A 274 1.66 6.34 -4.25
N LYS A 275 2.68 5.49 -4.29
CA LYS A 275 3.55 5.31 -5.46
C LYS A 275 2.82 4.89 -6.75
N TYR A 276 1.65 4.29 -6.63
CA TYR A 276 0.81 3.93 -7.77
C TYR A 276 -0.07 5.08 -8.25
N PHE A 277 -0.10 6.17 -7.50
CA PHE A 277 -0.88 7.38 -7.76
C PHE A 277 -0.01 8.58 -8.12
N GLU A 278 1.30 8.42 -8.23
CA GLU A 278 2.23 9.47 -8.59
C GLU A 278 2.46 9.51 -10.10
N ALA A 279 2.29 10.69 -10.69
CA ALA A 279 2.84 11.03 -11.99
C ALA A 279 4.32 11.45 -11.84
N PRO A 280 5.08 11.58 -12.95
CA PRO A 280 6.49 11.96 -12.89
C PRO A 280 6.83 13.30 -12.20
N ASP A 281 5.84 14.16 -11.96
CA ASP A 281 5.98 15.40 -11.17
C ASP A 281 5.62 15.23 -9.68
N GLY A 282 5.31 14.00 -9.27
CA GLY A 282 4.87 13.66 -7.93
C GLY A 282 3.42 14.01 -7.61
N CYS A 283 2.66 14.53 -8.58
CA CYS A 283 1.24 14.84 -8.40
C CYS A 283 0.34 13.65 -8.77
N MET A 284 -0.90 13.67 -8.30
CA MET A 284 -1.90 12.70 -8.74
C MET A 284 -2.27 12.95 -10.22
N PRO A 285 -2.23 11.91 -11.08
CA PRO A 285 -2.65 12.05 -12.47
C PRO A 285 -4.13 12.42 -12.59
N ASN A 286 -4.47 13.26 -13.58
CA ASN A 286 -5.86 13.64 -13.85
C ASN A 286 -6.77 12.44 -14.15
N SER A 287 -6.23 11.33 -14.67
CA SER A 287 -6.99 10.10 -14.89
C SER A 287 -7.47 9.46 -13.58
N TYR A 288 -6.79 9.75 -12.46
CA TYR A 288 -7.10 9.20 -11.14
C TYR A 288 -7.81 10.19 -10.24
N SER A 289 -7.62 11.52 -10.45
CA SER A 289 -8.29 12.56 -9.66
C SER A 289 -9.63 12.98 -10.27
N ALA A 290 -10.67 13.02 -9.46
CA ALA A 290 -12.00 13.45 -9.86
C ALA A 290 -12.23 14.97 -9.69
N ASP A 291 -11.44 15.61 -8.83
CA ASP A 291 -11.61 17.02 -8.44
C ASP A 291 -10.34 17.88 -8.61
N GLY A 292 -9.28 17.28 -9.16
CA GLY A 292 -7.96 17.93 -9.26
C GLY A 292 -7.20 17.99 -7.94
N ASP A 293 -7.66 17.30 -6.91
CA ASP A 293 -6.98 17.14 -5.61
C ASP A 293 -6.92 15.65 -5.24
N ALA A 294 -7.57 15.21 -4.19
CA ALA A 294 -7.39 13.89 -3.60
C ALA A 294 -8.53 12.90 -3.85
N HIS A 295 -9.72 13.35 -4.27
CA HIS A 295 -10.83 12.44 -4.56
C HIS A 295 -10.61 11.67 -5.85
N LEU A 296 -10.94 10.38 -5.83
CA LEU A 296 -10.61 9.45 -6.89
C LEU A 296 -11.69 9.32 -7.95
N THR A 297 -11.27 9.12 -9.19
CA THR A 297 -12.10 8.55 -10.24
C THR A 297 -12.33 7.05 -10.00
N GLU A 298 -13.24 6.44 -10.74
CA GLU A 298 -13.42 4.99 -10.73
C GLU A 298 -12.12 4.25 -11.07
N THR A 299 -11.33 4.77 -12.01
CA THR A 299 -10.02 4.20 -12.39
C THR A 299 -9.03 4.26 -11.22
N GLY A 300 -8.98 5.38 -10.49
CA GLY A 300 -8.15 5.50 -9.29
C GLY A 300 -8.55 4.52 -8.20
N ILE A 301 -9.87 4.36 -7.94
CA ILE A 301 -10.35 3.40 -6.94
C ILE A 301 -10.01 1.96 -7.34
N ARG A 302 -10.13 1.60 -8.63
CA ARG A 302 -9.73 0.28 -9.11
C ARG A 302 -8.22 0.03 -8.94
N CYS A 303 -7.40 1.04 -9.20
CA CYS A 303 -5.96 0.95 -8.92
C CYS A 303 -5.70 0.66 -7.44
N TRP A 304 -6.39 1.36 -6.52
CA TRP A 304 -6.23 1.12 -5.08
C TRP A 304 -6.68 -0.30 -4.69
N PHE A 305 -7.79 -0.79 -5.21
CA PHE A 305 -8.20 -2.18 -5.02
C PHE A 305 -7.11 -3.17 -5.47
N GLN A 306 -6.51 -2.97 -6.65
CA GLN A 306 -5.44 -3.84 -7.12
C GLN A 306 -4.21 -3.82 -6.21
N VAL A 307 -3.83 -2.64 -5.71
CA VAL A 307 -2.73 -2.51 -4.74
C VAL A 307 -3.02 -3.28 -3.46
N LEU A 308 -4.22 -3.11 -2.89
CA LEU A 308 -4.62 -3.81 -1.66
C LEU A 308 -4.73 -5.33 -1.88
N GLN A 309 -5.29 -5.79 -3.01
CA GLN A 309 -5.35 -7.22 -3.32
C GLN A 309 -3.96 -7.84 -3.44
N ASN A 310 -3.04 -7.16 -4.15
CA ASN A 310 -1.65 -7.62 -4.25
C ASN A 310 -0.96 -7.64 -2.88
N TYR A 311 -1.20 -6.63 -2.05
CA TYR A 311 -0.70 -6.60 -0.68
C TYR A 311 -1.23 -7.79 0.14
N ALA A 312 -2.55 -8.02 0.12
CA ALA A 312 -3.15 -9.15 0.83
C ALA A 312 -2.58 -10.50 0.37
N GLN A 313 -2.35 -10.67 -0.93
CA GLN A 313 -1.76 -11.89 -1.49
C GLN A 313 -0.32 -12.09 -1.00
N SER A 314 0.48 -11.03 -0.90
CA SER A 314 1.84 -11.11 -0.37
C SER A 314 1.92 -11.44 1.13
N GLN A 315 0.82 -11.27 1.88
CA GLN A 315 0.75 -11.62 3.31
C GLN A 315 0.28 -13.05 3.56
N GLN A 316 -0.22 -13.75 2.54
CA GLN A 316 -0.73 -15.12 2.64
C GLN A 316 0.31 -16.16 2.18
N GLU A 317 1.40 -15.70 1.61
CA GLU A 317 2.56 -16.50 1.19
C GLU A 317 3.60 -16.60 2.31
#